data_ec8b7dfe442a773418bd82c497e88b9e
#
_entry.id   ec8b7dfe442a773418bd82c497e88b9e
#
_cell.length_a   1.000
_cell.length_b   1.000
_cell.length_c   1.000
_cell.angle_alpha   90.00
_cell.angle_beta   90.00
_cell.angle_gamma   90.00
#
_symmetry.space_group_name_H-M   'P 1'
#
loop_
_entity.id
_entity.type
_entity.pdbx_description
1 polymer ?
#
loop_
_entity_poly.entity_id
_entity_poly.type
_entity_poly.pdbx_seq_one_letter_code
_entity_poly.pdbx_strand_id
1 'polypeptide(L)'
;NETHLRRIGALPDDLVLDKYGWTPKVRAIIIGHAHLDHLGALPYLAHRYPHAEIIATPFTMAVLDEILEGEKIHLRNKRRIVKEDSTYVFQGSSGQIKFEFIHTTHSTLQCVFVAMHTSEGTFFYTLDFKLDNYPVIGDPPRYNKLRELGRKGVKVLVMDALYSGTERKTPSERIARNMVEDALSSVRNRKSALIVTTFSSHISRLKSIVDFGKRTGRQIVFIGRSLNKYVNAAIKVGQCPFKKDIILVKYRKQVDAFLKKAEKDRGRYLIV
;
A
#
# COMPACT_ATOMS: atom_id res chain seq x y z
N ASN A 1 2.40 -17.85 14.13
CA ASN A 1 3.57 -17.56 14.95
C ASN A 1 4.80 -17.55 14.04
N GLU A 2 5.87 -16.83 14.39
CA GLU A 2 7.09 -16.63 13.58
C GLU A 2 7.72 -17.96 13.15
N THR A 3 7.92 -18.90 14.07
CA THR A 3 8.55 -20.20 13.80
C THR A 3 7.83 -20.96 12.67
N HIS A 4 6.50 -20.95 12.67
CA HIS A 4 5.73 -21.59 11.62
C HIS A 4 5.89 -20.86 10.28
N LEU A 5 5.83 -19.53 10.28
CA LEU A 5 6.00 -18.71 9.07
C LEU A 5 7.39 -18.88 8.46
N ARG A 6 8.46 -18.97 9.27
CA ARG A 6 9.81 -19.28 8.80
C ARG A 6 9.89 -20.66 8.17
N ARG A 7 9.32 -21.68 8.84
CA ARG A 7 9.35 -23.05 8.35
C ARG A 7 8.71 -23.23 6.98
N ILE A 8 7.65 -22.47 6.68
CA ILE A 8 6.96 -22.51 5.38
C ILE A 8 7.52 -21.51 4.36
N GLY A 9 8.60 -20.79 4.69
CA GLY A 9 9.22 -19.82 3.79
C GLY A 9 8.40 -18.52 3.60
N ALA A 10 7.48 -18.19 4.52
CA ALA A 10 6.65 -17.00 4.44
C ALA A 10 7.31 -15.73 5.02
N LEU A 11 8.48 -15.86 5.62
CA LEU A 11 9.30 -14.74 6.09
C LEU A 11 10.65 -14.74 5.36
N PRO A 12 11.23 -13.56 5.10
CA PRO A 12 12.57 -13.47 4.55
C PRO A 12 13.61 -14.09 5.52
N ASP A 13 14.70 -14.63 4.97
CA ASP A 13 15.79 -15.17 5.77
C ASP A 13 16.70 -14.07 6.32
N ASP A 14 16.19 -13.33 7.27
CA ASP A 14 16.93 -12.29 7.99
C ASP A 14 17.95 -12.87 9.00
N LEU A 15 17.91 -14.20 9.27
CA LEU A 15 18.89 -14.88 10.12
C LEU A 15 20.29 -14.85 9.53
N VAL A 16 20.40 -14.63 8.22
CA VAL A 16 21.70 -14.43 7.56
C VAL A 16 22.49 -13.26 8.19
N LEU A 17 21.80 -12.24 8.71
CA LEU A 17 22.45 -11.11 9.37
C LEU A 17 23.17 -11.51 10.68
N ASP A 18 22.69 -12.54 11.36
CA ASP A 18 23.35 -13.05 12.58
C ASP A 18 24.71 -13.67 12.25
N LYS A 19 24.82 -14.38 11.10
CA LYS A 19 26.07 -14.99 10.65
C LYS A 19 27.19 -13.98 10.44
N TYR A 20 26.82 -12.74 10.07
CA TYR A 20 27.77 -11.64 9.85
C TYR A 20 27.86 -10.68 11.05
N GLY A 21 27.16 -10.93 12.15
CA GLY A 21 27.10 -10.01 13.29
C GLY A 21 26.46 -8.66 12.93
N TRP A 22 25.54 -8.62 11.98
CA TRP A 22 24.92 -7.39 11.48
C TRP A 22 23.58 -7.07 12.15
N THR A 23 22.95 -8.04 12.78
CA THR A 23 21.66 -7.85 13.48
C THR A 23 21.65 -6.64 14.41
N PRO A 24 22.64 -6.42 15.32
CA PRO A 24 22.68 -5.24 16.18
C PRO A 24 23.02 -3.93 15.43
N LYS A 25 23.46 -4.02 14.19
CA LYS A 25 23.79 -2.85 13.34
C LYS A 25 22.59 -2.33 12.55
N VAL A 26 21.47 -3.07 12.50
CA VAL A 26 20.26 -2.61 11.83
C VAL A 26 19.67 -1.42 12.60
N ARG A 27 19.61 -0.26 11.97
CA ARG A 27 19.19 1.01 12.59
C ARG A 27 17.87 1.53 12.06
N ALA A 28 17.44 1.08 10.88
CA ALA A 28 16.19 1.46 10.27
C ALA A 28 15.59 0.32 9.47
N ILE A 29 14.26 0.26 9.44
CA ILE A 29 13.46 -0.59 8.56
C ILE A 29 12.58 0.37 7.77
N ILE A 30 12.82 0.46 6.45
CA ILE A 30 12.15 1.42 5.58
C ILE A 30 11.12 0.67 4.73
N ILE A 31 9.88 1.14 4.74
CA ILE A 31 8.78 0.56 3.97
C ILE A 31 8.27 1.59 2.98
N GLY A 32 8.46 1.35 1.69
CA GLY A 32 8.11 2.32 0.64
C GLY A 32 6.64 2.34 0.25
N HIS A 33 5.88 1.26 0.51
CA HIS A 33 4.44 1.21 0.23
C HIS A 33 3.71 0.12 1.05
N ALA A 34 2.37 0.13 1.00
CA ALA A 34 1.51 -0.58 1.95
C ALA A 34 1.06 -1.98 1.51
N HIS A 35 1.71 -2.63 0.54
CA HIS A 35 1.37 -4.01 0.18
C HIS A 35 1.92 -5.02 1.19
N LEU A 36 1.20 -6.14 1.37
CA LEU A 36 1.52 -7.12 2.40
C LEU A 36 2.85 -7.85 2.18
N ASP A 37 3.26 -8.05 0.96
CA ASP A 37 4.56 -8.62 0.59
C ASP A 37 5.75 -7.73 0.95
N HIS A 38 5.52 -6.42 1.18
CA HIS A 38 6.53 -5.46 1.63
C HIS A 38 6.47 -5.17 3.14
N LEU A 39 5.30 -5.19 3.76
CA LEU A 39 5.17 -4.85 5.17
C LEU A 39 4.68 -6.00 6.07
N GLY A 40 4.16 -7.08 5.47
CA GLY A 40 3.51 -8.16 6.21
C GLY A 40 4.44 -9.00 7.10
N ALA A 41 5.74 -9.01 6.82
CA ALA A 41 6.73 -9.68 7.66
C ALA A 41 7.09 -8.86 8.92
N LEU A 42 6.92 -7.53 8.88
CA LEU A 42 7.37 -6.62 9.91
C LEU A 42 6.79 -6.92 11.31
N PRO A 43 5.49 -7.25 11.49
CA PRO A 43 4.93 -7.62 12.78
C PRO A 43 5.69 -8.77 13.47
N TYR A 44 6.29 -9.65 12.69
CA TYR A 44 6.97 -10.85 13.17
C TYR A 44 8.48 -10.71 13.29
N LEU A 45 9.09 -9.75 12.58
CA LEU A 45 10.55 -9.60 12.52
C LEU A 45 11.08 -8.39 13.27
N ALA A 46 10.29 -7.33 13.43
CA ALA A 46 10.80 -6.06 13.97
C ALA A 46 11.33 -6.17 15.41
N HIS A 47 10.83 -7.12 16.21
CA HIS A 47 11.30 -7.36 17.56
C HIS A 47 12.78 -7.80 17.63
N ARG A 48 13.31 -8.39 16.54
CA ARG A 48 14.74 -8.76 16.44
C ARG A 48 15.65 -7.54 16.28
N TYR A 49 15.07 -6.40 15.90
CA TYR A 49 15.77 -5.14 15.64
C TYR A 49 15.23 -4.02 16.55
N PRO A 50 15.33 -4.16 17.89
CA PRO A 50 14.61 -3.29 18.84
C PRO A 50 15.05 -1.83 18.77
N HIS A 51 16.27 -1.56 18.27
CA HIS A 51 16.82 -0.22 18.10
C HIS A 51 16.57 0.40 16.72
N ALA A 52 16.03 -0.39 15.76
CA ALA A 52 15.74 0.11 14.44
C ALA A 52 14.46 0.97 14.44
N GLU A 53 14.51 2.15 13.82
CA GLU A 53 13.32 2.93 13.55
C GLU A 53 12.52 2.31 12.38
N ILE A 54 11.20 2.24 12.50
CA ILE A 54 10.32 1.89 11.39
C ILE A 54 9.96 3.19 10.67
N ILE A 55 10.37 3.30 9.41
CA ILE A 55 10.21 4.51 8.60
C ILE A 55 9.23 4.21 7.45
N ALA A 56 8.15 4.99 7.33
CA ALA A 56 7.16 4.83 6.28
C ALA A 56 6.39 6.13 6.03
N THR A 57 5.68 6.19 4.90
CA THR A 57 4.72 7.26 4.61
C THR A 57 3.48 7.13 5.51
N PRO A 58 2.68 8.21 5.67
CA PRO A 58 1.51 8.18 6.58
C PRO A 58 0.56 7.03 6.30
N PHE A 59 0.22 6.78 5.03
CA PHE A 59 -0.70 5.70 4.67
C PHE A 59 -0.12 4.32 4.98
N THR A 60 1.15 4.09 4.63
CA THR A 60 1.84 2.82 4.91
C THR A 60 1.93 2.55 6.41
N MET A 61 2.22 3.58 7.21
CA MET A 61 2.24 3.46 8.67
C MET A 61 0.85 3.16 9.24
N ALA A 62 -0.20 3.83 8.73
CA ALA A 62 -1.57 3.57 9.16
C ALA A 62 -2.04 2.15 8.82
N VAL A 63 -1.63 1.59 7.67
CA VAL A 63 -1.91 0.19 7.32
C VAL A 63 -1.17 -0.77 8.26
N LEU A 64 0.09 -0.47 8.60
CA LEU A 64 0.83 -1.23 9.60
C LEU A 64 0.10 -1.25 10.95
N ASP A 65 -0.40 -0.10 11.41
CA ASP A 65 -1.15 0.00 12.65
C ASP A 65 -2.42 -0.86 12.64
N GLU A 66 -3.17 -0.86 11.53
CA GLU A 66 -4.35 -1.72 11.36
C GLU A 66 -3.99 -3.23 11.38
N ILE A 67 -2.80 -3.59 10.88
CA ILE A 67 -2.32 -4.98 10.94
C ILE A 67 -1.95 -5.35 12.37
N LEU A 68 -1.16 -4.53 13.03
CA LEU A 68 -0.71 -4.76 14.41
C LEU A 68 -1.88 -4.88 15.37
N GLU A 69 -2.88 -3.99 15.23
CA GLU A 69 -4.12 -4.04 16.01
C GLU A 69 -4.91 -5.34 15.74
N GLY A 70 -5.05 -5.70 14.47
CA GLY A 70 -5.77 -6.91 14.06
C GLY A 70 -5.12 -8.21 14.56
N GLU A 71 -3.79 -8.26 14.58
CA GLU A 71 -2.99 -9.39 15.06
C GLU A 71 -2.69 -9.32 16.56
N LYS A 72 -3.07 -8.24 17.25
CA LYS A 72 -2.76 -7.97 18.67
C LYS A 72 -1.26 -8.01 18.96
N ILE A 73 -0.45 -7.49 18.03
CA ILE A 73 1.00 -7.42 18.14
C ILE A 73 1.39 -6.01 18.55
N HIS A 74 2.30 -5.90 19.54
CA HIS A 74 2.86 -4.64 19.97
C HIS A 74 4.35 -4.57 19.63
N LEU A 75 4.73 -3.57 18.82
CA LEU A 75 6.13 -3.27 18.50
C LEU A 75 6.64 -2.10 19.34
N ARG A 76 7.84 -2.26 19.91
CA ARG A 76 8.52 -1.22 20.71
C ARG A 76 9.34 -0.26 19.84
N ASN A 77 9.53 -0.58 18.59
CA ASN A 77 10.31 0.20 17.63
C ASN A 77 9.76 1.62 17.52
N LYS A 78 10.64 2.61 17.51
CA LYS A 78 10.26 3.99 17.23
C LYS A 78 9.72 4.09 15.80
N ARG A 79 8.60 4.78 15.62
CA ARG A 79 7.96 5.02 14.34
C ARG A 79 8.28 6.39 13.82
N ARG A 80 8.72 6.46 12.58
CA ARG A 80 9.01 7.71 11.90
C ARG A 80 8.17 7.83 10.65
N ILE A 81 7.30 8.82 10.63
CA ILE A 81 6.49 9.14 9.46
C ILE A 81 7.26 10.14 8.60
N VAL A 82 7.46 9.79 7.34
CA VAL A 82 8.09 10.64 6.31
C VAL A 82 7.07 11.00 5.24
N LYS A 83 7.16 12.23 4.72
CA LYS A 83 6.30 12.64 3.61
C LYS A 83 6.91 12.22 2.27
N GLU A 84 6.03 12.04 1.28
CA GLU A 84 6.48 11.96 -0.12
C GLU A 84 7.27 13.22 -0.47
N ASP A 85 8.27 13.06 -1.33
CA ASP A 85 9.19 14.12 -1.77
C ASP A 85 9.97 14.79 -0.63
N SER A 86 10.17 14.08 0.49
CA SER A 86 10.95 14.55 1.63
C SER A 86 12.30 13.85 1.73
N THR A 87 13.15 14.41 2.58
CA THR A 87 14.45 13.83 2.92
C THR A 87 14.52 13.53 4.41
N TYR A 88 15.27 12.49 4.73
CA TYR A 88 15.63 12.16 6.11
C TYR A 88 17.10 11.84 6.20
N VAL A 89 17.79 12.45 7.18
CA VAL A 89 19.20 12.19 7.43
C VAL A 89 19.33 11.32 8.68
N PHE A 90 19.91 10.16 8.47
CA PHE A 90 20.24 9.25 9.56
C PHE A 90 21.69 9.47 10.00
N GLN A 91 21.90 9.72 11.29
CA GLN A 91 23.22 9.86 11.87
C GLN A 91 23.75 8.50 12.29
N GLY A 92 24.64 7.93 11.50
CA GLY A 92 25.35 6.70 11.81
C GLY A 92 26.68 6.94 12.51
N SER A 93 27.29 5.89 13.03
CA SER A 93 28.63 5.94 13.64
C SER A 93 29.74 6.27 12.61
N SER A 94 29.52 5.92 11.35
CA SER A 94 30.47 6.11 10.24
C SER A 94 30.13 7.32 9.38
N GLY A 95 29.24 8.23 9.82
CA GLY A 95 28.81 9.40 9.08
C GLY A 95 27.31 9.49 8.89
N GLN A 96 26.91 10.45 8.04
CA GLN A 96 25.52 10.68 7.72
C GLN A 96 25.10 9.85 6.50
N ILE A 97 23.89 9.28 6.57
CA ILE A 97 23.22 8.66 5.42
C ILE A 97 21.95 9.46 5.17
N LYS A 98 21.84 10.03 3.98
CA LYS A 98 20.67 10.77 3.55
C LYS A 98 19.74 9.87 2.75
N PHE A 99 18.47 9.83 3.12
CA PHE A 99 17.41 9.19 2.36
C PHE A 99 16.55 10.25 1.67
N GLU A 100 16.19 10.01 0.41
CA GLU A 100 15.14 10.75 -0.30
C GLU A 100 13.97 9.80 -0.58
N PHE A 101 12.76 10.24 -0.23
CA PHE A 101 11.51 9.51 -0.44
C PHE A 101 10.78 10.16 -1.60
N ILE A 102 10.95 9.63 -2.81
CA ILE A 102 10.50 10.26 -4.04
C ILE A 102 9.14 9.68 -4.42
N HIS A 103 8.13 10.55 -4.56
CA HIS A 103 6.78 10.14 -4.92
C HIS A 103 6.74 9.34 -6.22
N THR A 104 6.01 8.24 -6.18
CA THR A 104 5.66 7.43 -7.35
C THR A 104 4.23 6.92 -7.26
N THR A 105 3.72 6.41 -8.36
CA THR A 105 2.41 5.79 -8.44
C THR A 105 2.51 4.27 -8.37
N HIS A 106 1.55 3.66 -7.69
CA HIS A 106 1.34 2.21 -7.63
C HIS A 106 -0.14 1.94 -7.29
N SER A 107 -0.50 0.72 -6.93
CA SER A 107 -1.88 0.37 -6.53
C SER A 107 -2.21 0.65 -5.05
N THR A 108 -1.30 1.24 -4.28
CA THR A 108 -1.57 1.81 -2.94
C THR A 108 -1.31 3.31 -2.92
N LEU A 109 -1.75 3.99 -1.85
CA LEU A 109 -1.51 5.42 -1.69
C LEU A 109 -0.10 5.70 -1.16
N GLN A 110 0.40 6.91 -1.46
CA GLN A 110 1.65 7.45 -0.90
C GLN A 110 2.85 6.51 -1.08
N CYS A 111 2.97 5.91 -2.26
CA CYS A 111 4.12 5.09 -2.62
C CYS A 111 5.34 5.96 -2.91
N VAL A 112 6.51 5.50 -2.49
CA VAL A 112 7.77 6.23 -2.71
C VAL A 112 8.86 5.31 -3.20
N PHE A 113 9.70 5.83 -4.10
CA PHE A 113 11.04 5.31 -4.31
C PHE A 113 11.93 5.75 -3.15
N VAL A 114 12.96 4.98 -2.85
CA VAL A 114 13.93 5.28 -1.80
C VAL A 114 15.32 5.43 -2.39
N ALA A 115 15.85 6.66 -2.38
CA ALA A 115 17.25 6.90 -2.72
C ALA A 115 18.07 7.05 -1.43
N MET A 116 19.10 6.23 -1.26
CA MET A 116 20.02 6.27 -0.14
C MET A 116 21.36 6.82 -0.63
N HIS A 117 21.75 7.97 -0.09
CA HIS A 117 23.02 8.62 -0.42
C HIS A 117 24.06 8.34 0.66
N THR A 118 25.15 7.73 0.26
CA THR A 118 26.28 7.34 1.12
C THR A 118 27.58 7.90 0.57
N SER A 119 28.68 7.76 1.32
CA SER A 119 30.04 8.07 0.82
C SER A 119 30.43 7.25 -0.41
N GLU A 120 29.86 6.05 -0.55
CA GLU A 120 30.13 5.14 -1.67
C GLU A 120 29.32 5.45 -2.93
N GLY A 121 28.31 6.32 -2.83
CA GLY A 121 27.42 6.70 -3.92
C GLY A 121 25.95 6.53 -3.60
N THR A 122 25.10 6.69 -4.61
CA THR A 122 23.65 6.59 -4.46
C THR A 122 23.18 5.17 -4.76
N PHE A 123 22.42 4.61 -3.82
CA PHE A 123 21.67 3.36 -3.97
C PHE A 123 20.21 3.72 -4.16
N PHE A 124 19.62 3.26 -5.24
CA PHE A 124 18.23 3.58 -5.56
C PHE A 124 17.37 2.33 -5.58
N TYR A 125 16.40 2.26 -4.67
CA TYR A 125 15.46 1.16 -4.56
C TYR A 125 14.06 1.61 -5.00
N THR A 126 13.54 0.99 -6.06
CA THR A 126 12.27 1.40 -6.67
C THR A 126 11.07 0.76 -6.01
N LEU A 127 11.24 -0.34 -5.29
CA LEU A 127 10.12 -1.17 -4.85
C LEU A 127 9.20 -1.50 -6.04
N ASP A 128 7.91 -1.70 -5.79
CA ASP A 128 6.93 -1.85 -6.87
C ASP A 128 6.43 -0.48 -7.31
N PHE A 129 6.31 -0.27 -8.60
CA PHE A 129 5.86 1.00 -9.14
C PHE A 129 5.11 0.83 -10.47
N LYS A 130 4.33 1.85 -10.77
CA LYS A 130 3.69 2.05 -12.06
C LYS A 130 3.89 3.51 -12.45
N LEU A 131 4.53 3.78 -13.57
CA LEU A 131 4.71 5.15 -14.06
C LEU A 131 3.42 5.66 -14.71
N ASP A 132 2.41 5.94 -13.88
CA ASP A 132 1.10 6.40 -14.31
C ASP A 132 1.03 7.92 -14.38
N ASN A 133 0.87 8.46 -15.59
CA ASN A 133 0.78 9.90 -15.83
C ASN A 133 -0.61 10.48 -15.52
N TYR A 134 -1.62 9.63 -15.32
CA TYR A 134 -3.00 10.04 -15.09
C TYR A 134 -3.63 9.25 -13.94
N PRO A 135 -3.06 9.37 -12.72
CA PRO A 135 -3.62 8.69 -11.54
C PRO A 135 -5.02 9.21 -11.21
N VAL A 136 -5.85 8.39 -10.57
CA VAL A 136 -7.20 8.79 -10.10
C VAL A 136 -7.14 9.51 -8.76
N ILE A 137 -6.14 9.22 -7.96
CA ILE A 137 -5.83 9.91 -6.70
C ILE A 137 -4.33 10.23 -6.68
N GLY A 138 -3.98 11.42 -6.21
CA GLY A 138 -2.60 11.90 -6.12
C GLY A 138 -2.05 12.43 -7.44
N ASP A 139 -0.74 12.59 -7.47
CA ASP A 139 0.01 13.18 -8.57
C ASP A 139 0.70 12.12 -9.44
N PRO A 140 1.15 12.46 -10.67
CA PRO A 140 2.08 11.63 -11.43
C PRO A 140 3.44 11.47 -10.74
N PRO A 141 4.24 10.44 -11.11
CA PRO A 141 5.59 10.27 -10.56
C PRO A 141 6.48 11.48 -10.75
N ARG A 142 7.41 11.69 -9.82
CA ARG A 142 8.33 12.83 -9.83
C ARG A 142 9.48 12.63 -10.84
N TYR A 143 9.16 12.61 -12.13
CA TYR A 143 10.12 12.40 -13.22
C TYR A 143 11.33 13.33 -13.18
N ASN A 144 11.14 14.59 -12.76
CA ASN A 144 12.25 15.55 -12.66
C ASN A 144 13.28 15.10 -11.62
N LYS A 145 12.83 14.57 -10.49
CA LYS A 145 13.71 13.99 -9.46
C LYS A 145 14.45 12.76 -9.97
N LEU A 146 13.76 11.89 -10.71
CA LEU A 146 14.40 10.70 -11.31
C LEU A 146 15.49 11.11 -12.30
N ARG A 147 15.22 12.10 -13.17
CA ARG A 147 16.24 12.65 -14.10
C ARG A 147 17.41 13.30 -13.37
N GLU A 148 17.14 14.04 -12.28
CA GLU A 148 18.20 14.64 -11.45
C GLU A 148 19.12 13.57 -10.86
N LEU A 149 18.55 12.51 -10.27
CA LEU A 149 19.32 11.36 -9.75
C LEU A 149 20.13 10.66 -10.84
N GLY A 150 19.51 10.42 -12.00
CA GLY A 150 20.21 9.82 -13.13
C GLY A 150 21.40 10.64 -13.62
N ARG A 151 21.28 11.98 -13.65
CA ARG A 151 22.40 12.89 -14.03
C ARG A 151 23.52 12.89 -12.97
N LYS A 152 23.19 12.76 -11.68
CA LYS A 152 24.18 12.68 -10.59
C LYS A 152 24.89 11.33 -10.56
N GLY A 153 24.30 10.34 -11.18
CA GLY A 153 24.78 8.96 -11.17
C GLY A 153 24.17 8.13 -10.01
N VAL A 154 23.71 6.95 -10.35
CA VAL A 154 23.22 5.91 -9.42
C VAL A 154 24.18 4.77 -9.45
N LYS A 155 24.80 4.44 -8.31
CA LYS A 155 25.78 3.37 -8.20
C LYS A 155 25.12 2.00 -8.24
N VAL A 156 23.99 1.85 -7.57
CA VAL A 156 23.20 0.61 -7.52
C VAL A 156 21.73 0.94 -7.72
N LEU A 157 21.11 0.26 -8.68
CA LEU A 157 19.68 0.29 -8.92
C LEU A 157 19.09 -1.08 -8.56
N VAL A 158 18.20 -1.10 -7.57
CA VAL A 158 17.39 -2.29 -7.22
C VAL A 158 15.98 -2.02 -7.71
N MET A 159 15.53 -2.76 -8.71
CA MET A 159 14.28 -2.48 -9.42
C MET A 159 13.41 -3.75 -9.54
N ASP A 160 12.08 -3.56 -9.39
CA ASP A 160 11.11 -4.60 -9.72
C ASP A 160 11.23 -5.00 -11.19
N ALA A 161 11.33 -6.29 -11.42
CA ALA A 161 11.47 -6.89 -12.75
C ALA A 161 10.33 -7.88 -13.10
N LEU A 162 9.23 -7.86 -12.35
CA LEU A 162 8.13 -8.84 -12.48
C LEU A 162 7.61 -8.95 -13.93
N TYR A 163 7.51 -7.83 -14.62
CA TYR A 163 7.01 -7.78 -16.00
C TYR A 163 8.09 -7.56 -17.07
N SER A 164 9.36 -7.72 -16.72
CA SER A 164 10.48 -7.45 -17.66
C SER A 164 10.47 -8.33 -18.92
N GLY A 165 9.91 -9.54 -18.83
CA GLY A 165 9.76 -10.45 -19.97
C GLY A 165 8.52 -10.21 -20.84
N THR A 166 7.74 -9.15 -20.58
CA THR A 166 6.48 -8.89 -21.29
C THR A 166 6.53 -7.55 -22.00
N GLU A 167 6.50 -7.56 -23.34
CA GLU A 167 6.47 -6.34 -24.16
C GLU A 167 5.10 -5.68 -24.15
N ARG A 168 4.69 -5.10 -23.01
CA ARG A 168 3.47 -4.32 -22.94
C ARG A 168 3.55 -3.23 -21.89
N LYS A 169 2.88 -2.13 -22.15
CA LYS A 169 2.74 -1.04 -21.20
C LYS A 169 1.51 -1.26 -20.32
N THR A 170 1.65 -1.16 -19.02
CA THR A 170 0.52 -1.16 -18.09
C THR A 170 -0.35 0.08 -18.31
N PRO A 171 -1.65 -0.06 -18.59
CA PRO A 171 -2.55 1.09 -18.81
C PRO A 171 -2.66 1.97 -17.55
N SER A 172 -2.92 3.27 -17.76
CA SER A 172 -3.20 4.21 -16.67
C SER A 172 -4.44 3.79 -15.87
N GLU A 173 -4.48 4.15 -14.59
CA GLU A 173 -5.68 3.96 -13.74
C GLU A 173 -6.90 4.73 -14.27
N ARG A 174 -6.69 5.81 -15.02
CA ARG A 174 -7.78 6.51 -15.73
C ARG A 174 -8.49 5.61 -16.74
N ILE A 175 -7.76 4.75 -17.46
CA ILE A 175 -8.36 3.79 -18.42
C ILE A 175 -9.22 2.79 -17.63
N ALA A 176 -8.69 2.23 -16.55
CA ALA A 176 -9.45 1.33 -15.70
C ALA A 176 -10.70 2.00 -15.09
N ARG A 177 -10.61 3.29 -14.75
CA ARG A 177 -11.74 4.10 -14.30
C ARG A 177 -12.84 4.16 -15.38
N ASN A 178 -12.47 4.43 -16.64
CA ASN A 178 -13.42 4.47 -17.76
C ASN A 178 -14.08 3.10 -17.96
N MET A 179 -13.31 2.00 -17.88
CA MET A 179 -13.86 0.65 -17.98
C MET A 179 -14.86 0.34 -16.84
N VAL A 180 -14.60 0.82 -15.62
CA VAL A 180 -15.57 0.71 -14.50
C VAL A 180 -16.82 1.53 -14.79
N GLU A 181 -16.68 2.73 -15.37
CA GLU A 181 -17.82 3.57 -15.78
C GLU A 181 -18.69 2.85 -16.80
N ASP A 182 -18.10 2.33 -17.87
CA ASP A 182 -18.82 1.61 -18.92
C ASP A 182 -19.53 0.38 -18.36
N ALA A 183 -18.84 -0.43 -17.55
CA ALA A 183 -19.40 -1.62 -16.94
C ALA A 183 -20.60 -1.30 -16.03
N LEU A 184 -20.50 -0.30 -15.16
CA LEU A 184 -21.58 0.05 -14.23
C LEU A 184 -22.73 0.80 -14.94
N SER A 185 -22.44 1.60 -15.98
CA SER A 185 -23.46 2.32 -16.76
C SER A 185 -24.27 1.39 -17.66
N SER A 186 -23.71 0.25 -18.07
CA SER A 186 -24.40 -0.75 -18.90
C SER A 186 -25.43 -1.58 -18.12
N VAL A 187 -25.42 -1.53 -16.79
CA VAL A 187 -26.30 -2.35 -15.96
C VAL A 187 -27.77 -1.95 -16.12
N ARG A 188 -28.59 -2.81 -16.69
CA ARG A 188 -30.03 -2.61 -16.90
C ARG A 188 -30.88 -3.20 -15.77
N ASN A 189 -30.42 -4.28 -15.15
CA ASN A 189 -31.15 -4.97 -14.11
C ASN A 189 -31.15 -4.18 -12.80
N ARG A 190 -32.32 -3.68 -12.41
CA ARG A 190 -32.51 -2.93 -11.16
C ARG A 190 -32.89 -3.81 -9.96
N LYS A 191 -33.26 -5.09 -10.19
CA LYS A 191 -33.73 -5.99 -9.14
C LYS A 191 -32.60 -6.80 -8.50
N SER A 192 -31.45 -6.95 -9.16
CA SER A 192 -30.30 -7.70 -8.67
C SER A 192 -29.28 -6.82 -8.01
N ALA A 193 -28.57 -7.33 -7.01
CA ALA A 193 -27.39 -6.68 -6.44
C ALA A 193 -26.26 -6.63 -7.47
N LEU A 194 -25.45 -5.59 -7.41
CA LEU A 194 -24.18 -5.54 -8.12
C LEU A 194 -23.07 -6.03 -7.19
N ILE A 195 -22.26 -6.96 -7.66
CA ILE A 195 -21.09 -7.45 -6.93
C ILE A 195 -19.86 -7.08 -7.74
N VAL A 196 -18.91 -6.41 -7.11
CA VAL A 196 -17.64 -5.99 -7.72
C VAL A 196 -16.50 -6.53 -6.88
N THR A 197 -15.55 -7.21 -7.52
CA THR A 197 -14.34 -7.70 -6.87
C THR A 197 -13.13 -6.88 -7.30
N THR A 198 -12.27 -6.54 -6.35
CA THR A 198 -11.02 -5.80 -6.60
C THR A 198 -10.04 -5.99 -5.45
N PHE A 199 -8.79 -5.55 -5.66
CA PHE A 199 -7.80 -5.50 -4.58
C PHE A 199 -8.19 -4.47 -3.53
N SER A 200 -8.28 -4.90 -2.29
CA SER A 200 -8.67 -4.06 -1.15
C SER A 200 -7.69 -2.90 -0.86
N SER A 201 -6.43 -3.04 -1.26
CA SER A 201 -5.39 -2.02 -1.12
C SER A 201 -5.53 -0.88 -2.14
N HIS A 202 -6.27 -1.09 -3.23
CA HIS A 202 -6.31 -0.17 -4.36
C HIS A 202 -7.35 0.95 -4.19
N ILE A 203 -7.07 1.91 -3.31
CA ILE A 203 -7.99 2.99 -2.94
C ILE A 203 -8.46 3.80 -4.16
N SER A 204 -7.61 4.04 -5.16
CA SER A 204 -7.98 4.72 -6.41
C SER A 204 -9.04 3.94 -7.21
N ARG A 205 -8.93 2.61 -7.24
CA ARG A 205 -9.92 1.73 -7.88
C ARG A 205 -11.23 1.74 -7.10
N LEU A 206 -11.16 1.66 -5.76
CA LEU A 206 -12.32 1.77 -4.89
C LEU A 206 -13.05 3.11 -5.09
N LYS A 207 -12.28 4.22 -5.24
CA LYS A 207 -12.87 5.52 -5.58
C LYS A 207 -13.66 5.47 -6.89
N SER A 208 -13.10 4.87 -7.93
CA SER A 208 -13.79 4.75 -9.23
C SER A 208 -15.08 3.93 -9.11
N ILE A 209 -15.05 2.82 -8.37
CA ILE A 209 -16.24 1.99 -8.10
C ILE A 209 -17.30 2.79 -7.35
N VAL A 210 -16.91 3.57 -6.36
CA VAL A 210 -17.85 4.39 -5.57
C VAL A 210 -18.44 5.52 -6.42
N ASP A 211 -17.59 6.26 -7.17
CA ASP A 211 -18.04 7.40 -8.00
C ASP A 211 -19.12 6.95 -9.01
N PHE A 212 -18.91 5.84 -9.69
CA PHE A 212 -19.88 5.34 -10.69
C PHE A 212 -20.98 4.49 -10.06
N GLY A 213 -20.68 3.77 -8.98
CA GLY A 213 -21.68 3.02 -8.21
C GLY A 213 -22.80 3.91 -7.68
N LYS A 214 -22.48 5.13 -7.22
CA LYS A 214 -23.46 6.13 -6.79
C LYS A 214 -24.48 6.47 -7.87
N ARG A 215 -24.05 6.53 -9.14
CA ARG A 215 -24.94 6.82 -10.27
C ARG A 215 -25.96 5.71 -10.54
N THR A 216 -25.73 4.52 -10.00
CA THR A 216 -26.72 3.42 -10.09
C THR A 216 -27.84 3.55 -9.08
N GLY A 217 -27.80 4.52 -8.16
CA GLY A 217 -28.78 4.73 -7.10
C GLY A 217 -28.71 3.69 -5.97
N ARG A 218 -27.62 2.89 -5.90
CA ARG A 218 -27.45 1.83 -4.91
C ARG A 218 -26.63 2.28 -3.71
N GLN A 219 -26.91 1.68 -2.56
CA GLN A 219 -26.06 1.76 -1.38
C GLN A 219 -24.79 0.93 -1.60
N ILE A 220 -23.63 1.52 -1.38
CA ILE A 220 -22.33 0.87 -1.60
C ILE A 220 -21.83 0.30 -0.28
N VAL A 221 -21.59 -1.01 -0.27
CA VAL A 221 -21.21 -1.75 0.94
C VAL A 221 -19.91 -2.50 0.70
N PHE A 222 -18.91 -2.19 1.51
CA PHE A 222 -17.61 -2.85 1.50
C PHE A 222 -17.58 -3.95 2.56
N ILE A 223 -17.35 -5.19 2.12
CA ILE A 223 -17.40 -6.35 2.99
C ILE A 223 -16.00 -6.94 3.19
N GLY A 224 -15.69 -7.25 4.42
CA GLY A 224 -14.51 -8.02 4.78
C GLY A 224 -13.43 -7.23 5.49
N ARG A 225 -12.54 -7.97 6.18
CA ARG A 225 -11.50 -7.39 7.04
C ARG A 225 -10.46 -6.60 6.27
N SER A 226 -10.08 -7.08 5.09
CA SER A 226 -9.03 -6.44 4.29
C SER A 226 -9.48 -5.08 3.75
N LEU A 227 -10.68 -4.97 3.16
CA LEU A 227 -11.25 -3.69 2.72
C LEU A 227 -11.35 -2.71 3.89
N ASN A 228 -11.88 -3.16 5.04
CA ASN A 228 -11.97 -2.31 6.23
C ASN A 228 -10.60 -1.78 6.68
N LYS A 229 -9.56 -2.64 6.69
CA LYS A 229 -8.19 -2.26 7.04
C LYS A 229 -7.67 -1.10 6.18
N TYR A 230 -7.65 -1.29 4.86
CA TYR A 230 -7.10 -0.29 3.95
C TYR A 230 -7.93 0.99 3.89
N VAL A 231 -9.26 0.87 3.92
CA VAL A 231 -10.14 2.05 3.92
C VAL A 231 -10.03 2.83 5.23
N ASN A 232 -9.96 2.16 6.39
CA ASN A 232 -9.74 2.82 7.68
C ASN A 232 -8.38 3.54 7.71
N ALA A 233 -7.32 2.90 7.21
CA ALA A 233 -6.02 3.54 7.08
C ALA A 233 -6.09 4.81 6.19
N ALA A 234 -6.79 4.75 5.06
CA ALA A 234 -6.99 5.90 4.18
C ALA A 234 -7.83 7.02 4.87
N ILE A 235 -8.82 6.65 5.68
CA ILE A 235 -9.61 7.61 6.48
C ILE A 235 -8.73 8.28 7.54
N LYS A 236 -7.92 7.51 8.27
CA LYS A 236 -7.01 8.03 9.32
C LYS A 236 -6.05 9.09 8.78
N VAL A 237 -5.57 8.94 7.56
CA VAL A 237 -4.63 9.89 6.93
C VAL A 237 -5.30 10.92 6.02
N GLY A 238 -6.63 11.00 6.01
CA GLY A 238 -7.37 11.98 5.21
C GLY A 238 -7.38 11.71 3.70
N GLN A 239 -7.04 10.49 3.26
CA GLN A 239 -6.92 10.11 1.85
C GLN A 239 -8.10 9.25 1.34
N CYS A 240 -9.24 9.26 2.03
CA CYS A 240 -10.45 8.55 1.61
C CYS A 240 -11.57 9.54 1.22
N PRO A 241 -11.62 10.02 -0.04
CA PRO A 241 -12.58 11.03 -0.46
C PRO A 241 -14.03 10.53 -0.49
N PHE A 242 -14.24 9.23 -0.45
CA PHE A 242 -15.56 8.58 -0.52
C PHE A 242 -16.05 8.01 0.82
N LYS A 243 -15.43 8.39 1.95
CA LYS A 243 -15.77 7.83 3.28
C LYS A 243 -17.24 7.95 3.68
N LYS A 244 -17.92 9.00 3.19
CA LYS A 244 -19.34 9.26 3.49
C LYS A 244 -20.30 8.48 2.59
N ASP A 245 -19.81 7.88 1.51
CA ASP A 245 -20.61 7.23 0.48
C ASP A 245 -20.68 5.71 0.62
N ILE A 246 -19.99 5.15 1.62
CA ILE A 246 -19.86 3.72 1.80
C ILE A 246 -20.29 3.24 3.19
N ILE A 247 -20.71 2.00 3.25
CA ILE A 247 -20.95 1.27 4.50
C ILE A 247 -19.86 0.20 4.63
N LEU A 248 -19.16 0.20 5.77
CA LEU A 248 -18.13 -0.80 6.07
C LEU A 248 -18.72 -1.93 6.93
N VAL A 249 -18.55 -3.18 6.49
CA VAL A 249 -18.98 -4.37 7.21
C VAL A 249 -17.77 -5.29 7.40
N LYS A 250 -17.30 -5.42 8.64
CA LYS A 250 -16.00 -6.04 8.96
C LYS A 250 -16.11 -7.50 9.42
N TYR A 251 -16.97 -7.74 10.41
CA TYR A 251 -17.00 -9.01 11.13
C TYR A 251 -18.05 -9.99 10.59
N ARG A 252 -17.78 -11.29 10.65
CA ARG A 252 -18.63 -12.35 10.12
C ARG A 252 -20.10 -12.17 10.49
N LYS A 253 -20.41 -11.96 11.78
CA LYS A 253 -21.80 -11.75 12.23
C LYS A 253 -22.48 -10.56 11.55
N GLN A 254 -21.74 -9.48 11.33
CA GLN A 254 -22.24 -8.28 10.63
C GLN A 254 -22.46 -8.58 9.14
N VAL A 255 -21.54 -9.32 8.52
CA VAL A 255 -21.65 -9.76 7.11
C VAL A 255 -22.89 -10.64 6.94
N ASP A 256 -23.06 -11.64 7.77
CA ASP A 256 -24.21 -12.57 7.72
C ASP A 256 -25.54 -11.81 7.91
N ALA A 257 -25.59 -10.87 8.85
CA ALA A 257 -26.77 -10.03 9.07
C ALA A 257 -27.04 -9.10 7.87
N PHE A 258 -25.99 -8.50 7.31
CA PHE A 258 -26.11 -7.67 6.13
C PHE A 258 -26.60 -8.48 4.91
N LEU A 259 -26.02 -9.65 4.65
CA LEU A 259 -26.42 -10.48 3.51
C LEU A 259 -27.89 -10.91 3.60
N LYS A 260 -28.37 -11.31 4.77
CA LYS A 260 -29.81 -11.59 5.00
C LYS A 260 -30.71 -10.38 4.71
N LYS A 261 -30.24 -9.18 5.04
CA LYS A 261 -30.95 -7.93 4.70
C LYS A 261 -30.92 -7.64 3.21
N ALA A 262 -29.74 -7.79 2.58
CA ALA A 262 -29.55 -7.56 1.16
C ALA A 262 -30.35 -8.53 0.29
N GLU A 263 -30.55 -9.77 0.74
CA GLU A 263 -31.35 -10.77 0.04
C GLU A 263 -32.83 -10.36 -0.14
N LYS A 264 -33.37 -9.60 0.80
CA LYS A 264 -34.77 -9.12 0.75
C LYS A 264 -34.96 -7.95 -0.24
N ASP A 265 -33.89 -7.20 -0.55
CA ASP A 265 -33.93 -6.03 -1.44
C ASP A 265 -32.59 -5.91 -2.19
N ARG A 266 -32.33 -6.91 -3.07
CA ARG A 266 -31.05 -7.06 -3.78
C ARG A 266 -30.71 -5.86 -4.63
N GLY A 267 -31.70 -5.27 -5.32
CA GLY A 267 -31.52 -4.12 -6.20
C GLY A 267 -30.98 -2.86 -5.51
N ARG A 268 -31.08 -2.82 -4.19
CA ARG A 268 -30.64 -1.67 -3.39
C ARG A 268 -29.13 -1.59 -3.21
N TYR A 269 -28.37 -2.66 -3.47
CA TYR A 269 -26.98 -2.73 -3.04
C TYR A 269 -25.99 -2.92 -4.19
N LEU A 270 -24.85 -2.22 -4.07
CA LEU A 270 -23.58 -2.53 -4.73
C LEU A 270 -22.62 -3.02 -3.64
N ILE A 271 -22.14 -4.24 -3.78
CA ILE A 271 -21.30 -4.92 -2.79
C ILE A 271 -19.88 -5.07 -3.35
N VAL A 272 -18.89 -4.69 -2.56
CA VAL A 272 -17.46 -4.80 -2.91
C VAL A 272 -16.77 -5.70 -1.90
#